data_4265fb90e7c7959a4f46293ea098e4e0
#
_entry.id   4265fb90e7c7959a4f46293ea098e4e0
#
_cell.length_a   1.000
_cell.length_b   1.000
_cell.length_c   1.000
_cell.angle_alpha   90.00
_cell.angle_beta   90.00
_cell.angle_gamma   90.00
#
_symmetry.space_group_name_H-M   'P 1'
#
loop_
_entity.id
_entity.type
_entity.pdbx_description
1 polymer ?
#
loop_
_entity_poly.entity_id
_entity_poly.type
_entity_poly.pdbx_seq_one_letter_code
_entity_poly.pdbx_strand_id
1 'polypeptide(L)'
;MIKKNNIRAEAYVLRHGEMEKGMGRRSTGRLKENKGSSLIMTLVVVSFIAVIAMTVMTLALSSYKIKAMEARGRNAFYNADMAVDEIYSGLAADAYSELAESYDYVIGNLLEVDGDSVTMIDNTAANKLLRNTYFRNACFAIFGESYGMSDEKDIKKKIADELTAGSTLSSVNLTELSDKLRSYISDVYKDASGGSEIDINVGQLPQILMVDGAINSVIIKDVTITYQNLNTDYFSQLTTDYEIVFPEKADINIVDDDSDILQSFRDYAIVSNKYINSMGSINVNGGIYANLGINHQGASESPSLLRLTVNGGNIVTNGLIQLSQGAA
;
A
#
# COMPACT_ATOMS: atom_id res chain seq x y z
N MET A 1 0.43 9.29 -4.08
CA MET A 1 0.10 8.20 -5.04
C MET A 1 1.28 7.24 -5.08
N ILE A 2 1.07 5.94 -4.93
CA ILE A 2 2.16 4.96 -4.98
C ILE A 2 2.32 4.51 -6.43
N LYS A 3 3.53 4.58 -6.97
CA LYS A 3 3.85 4.06 -8.31
C LYS A 3 4.60 2.74 -8.17
N LYS A 4 4.17 1.75 -8.92
CA LYS A 4 4.85 0.47 -9.09
C LYS A 4 5.89 0.65 -10.21
N ASN A 5 7.16 0.75 -9.87
CA ASN A 5 8.23 0.92 -10.85
C ASN A 5 8.97 -0.41 -11.05
N ASN A 6 8.98 -0.88 -12.29
CA ASN A 6 9.78 -1.98 -12.83
C ASN A 6 9.74 -3.32 -12.07
N ILE A 7 8.80 -4.16 -12.45
CA ILE A 7 8.85 -5.59 -12.11
C ILE A 7 9.88 -6.26 -13.04
N ARG A 8 11.01 -6.70 -12.49
CA ARG A 8 11.96 -7.57 -13.19
C ARG A 8 11.63 -9.01 -12.80
N ALA A 9 11.00 -9.74 -13.70
CA ALA A 9 10.78 -11.18 -13.56
C ALA A 9 11.93 -11.92 -14.24
N GLU A 10 12.75 -12.64 -13.48
CA GLU A 10 13.69 -13.60 -14.04
C GLU A 10 13.05 -15.00 -14.01
N ALA A 11 12.47 -15.40 -15.13
CA ALA A 11 11.99 -16.75 -15.31
C ALA A 11 13.13 -17.58 -15.93
N TYR A 12 13.73 -18.47 -15.15
CA TYR A 12 14.66 -19.47 -15.67
C TYR A 12 13.90 -20.61 -16.33
N VAL A 13 13.83 -20.56 -17.64
CA VAL A 13 13.40 -21.70 -18.46
C VAL A 13 14.62 -22.54 -18.80
N LEU A 14 14.72 -23.71 -18.20
CA LEU A 14 15.71 -24.73 -18.60
C LEU A 14 15.32 -25.28 -19.98
N ARG A 15 16.12 -24.94 -20.98
CA ARG A 15 16.01 -25.41 -22.37
C ARG A 15 16.71 -26.77 -22.47
N HIS A 16 15.96 -27.85 -22.68
CA HIS A 16 16.56 -29.13 -23.06
C HIS A 16 16.40 -29.41 -24.54
N GLY A 17 17.54 -29.54 -25.18
CA GLY A 17 18.00 -30.59 -26.05
C GLY A 17 17.30 -30.78 -27.40
N GLU A 18 17.96 -30.32 -28.44
CA GLU A 18 17.69 -30.67 -29.82
C GLU A 18 17.93 -32.17 -30.07
N MET A 19 16.96 -32.83 -30.73
CA MET A 19 17.14 -34.18 -31.29
C MET A 19 17.44 -34.08 -32.80
N GLU A 20 18.65 -34.50 -33.14
CA GLU A 20 19.10 -34.68 -34.54
C GLU A 20 18.30 -35.76 -35.28
N LYS A 21 17.92 -35.42 -36.52
CA LYS A 21 17.32 -36.34 -37.49
C LYS A 21 18.40 -37.13 -38.22
N GLY A 22 18.52 -38.42 -37.93
CA GLY A 22 19.28 -39.38 -38.74
C GLY A 22 18.41 -40.01 -39.84
N MET A 23 18.74 -39.73 -41.10
CA MET A 23 18.09 -40.26 -42.28
C MET A 23 18.77 -41.59 -42.67
N GLY A 24 18.05 -42.72 -42.51
CA GLY A 24 18.52 -44.06 -42.86
C GLY A 24 17.97 -44.53 -44.20
N ARG A 25 18.86 -44.91 -45.10
CA ARG A 25 18.67 -45.43 -46.47
C ARG A 25 17.92 -46.74 -46.51
N ARG A 26 16.96 -46.85 -47.43
CA ARG A 26 16.23 -48.11 -47.79
C ARG A 26 17.12 -49.05 -48.54
N SER A 27 17.17 -50.33 -48.10
CA SER A 27 17.64 -51.46 -48.84
C SER A 27 16.45 -52.42 -49.08
N THR A 28 16.10 -52.64 -50.37
CA THR A 28 15.07 -53.59 -50.80
C THR A 28 15.71 -54.95 -51.02
N GLY A 29 15.58 -55.89 -50.05
CA GLY A 29 15.96 -57.27 -50.22
C GLY A 29 14.70 -58.14 -50.44
N ARG A 30 14.67 -58.91 -51.57
CA ARG A 30 13.63 -59.91 -51.89
C ARG A 30 13.57 -61.02 -50.84
N LEU A 31 12.40 -61.16 -50.19
CA LEU A 31 12.12 -62.26 -49.24
C LEU A 31 11.70 -63.52 -49.99
N LYS A 32 12.50 -64.59 -49.83
CA LYS A 32 12.22 -65.95 -50.30
C LYS A 32 11.23 -66.62 -49.32
N GLU A 33 10.10 -67.16 -49.88
CA GLU A 33 9.05 -67.82 -49.07
C GLU A 33 9.61 -69.02 -48.28
N ASN A 34 9.57 -68.92 -46.96
CA ASN A 34 9.73 -70.05 -46.06
C ASN A 34 8.50 -70.16 -45.13
N LYS A 35 7.80 -71.25 -45.25
CA LYS A 35 6.53 -71.59 -44.50
C LYS A 35 6.75 -71.66 -42.96
N GLY A 36 7.89 -71.39 -42.39
CA GLY A 36 8.10 -71.25 -40.95
C GLY A 36 8.24 -69.82 -40.44
N SER A 37 8.14 -68.82 -41.36
CA SER A 37 8.47 -67.41 -41.07
C SER A 37 7.27 -66.59 -40.51
N SER A 38 6.03 -67.09 -40.60
CA SER A 38 4.84 -66.33 -40.20
C SER A 38 4.85 -66.01 -38.71
N LEU A 39 5.21 -66.96 -37.86
CA LEU A 39 5.25 -66.78 -36.40
C LEU A 39 6.34 -65.80 -35.97
N ILE A 40 7.51 -65.88 -36.60
CA ILE A 40 8.64 -64.93 -36.32
C ILE A 40 8.27 -63.53 -36.78
N MET A 41 7.60 -63.41 -37.97
CA MET A 41 7.19 -62.12 -38.49
C MET A 41 6.11 -61.45 -37.64
N THR A 42 5.14 -62.20 -37.11
CA THR A 42 4.14 -61.70 -36.16
C THR A 42 4.77 -61.26 -34.87
N LEU A 43 5.74 -62.01 -34.33
CA LEU A 43 6.47 -61.65 -33.11
C LEU A 43 7.30 -60.38 -33.27
N VAL A 44 7.95 -60.19 -34.42
CA VAL A 44 8.68 -58.96 -34.78
C VAL A 44 7.73 -57.78 -34.92
N VAL A 45 6.59 -57.94 -35.57
CA VAL A 45 5.59 -56.86 -35.70
C VAL A 45 5.01 -56.49 -34.35
N VAL A 46 4.64 -57.48 -33.49
CA VAL A 46 4.13 -57.20 -32.15
C VAL A 46 5.17 -56.50 -31.26
N SER A 47 6.44 -56.95 -31.34
CA SER A 47 7.51 -56.29 -30.60
C SER A 47 7.75 -54.85 -31.07
N PHE A 48 7.64 -54.61 -32.39
CA PHE A 48 7.77 -53.29 -32.96
C PHE A 48 6.62 -52.35 -32.55
N ILE A 49 5.38 -52.87 -32.56
CA ILE A 49 4.21 -52.15 -32.05
C ILE A 49 4.35 -51.85 -30.57
N ALA A 50 4.84 -52.79 -29.75
CA ALA A 50 5.08 -52.59 -28.33
C ALA A 50 6.12 -51.48 -28.06
N VAL A 51 7.22 -51.44 -28.84
CA VAL A 51 8.23 -50.36 -28.74
C VAL A 51 7.64 -49.00 -29.13
N ILE A 52 6.85 -48.95 -30.20
CA ILE A 52 6.14 -47.71 -30.60
C ILE A 52 5.17 -47.26 -29.50
N ALA A 53 4.37 -48.16 -28.98
CA ALA A 53 3.41 -47.87 -27.91
C ALA A 53 4.11 -47.34 -26.65
N MET A 54 5.24 -47.95 -26.25
CA MET A 54 6.06 -47.52 -25.13
C MET A 54 6.66 -46.12 -25.37
N THR A 55 7.11 -45.86 -26.60
CA THR A 55 7.64 -44.52 -26.97
C THR A 55 6.56 -43.46 -26.93
N VAL A 56 5.38 -43.73 -27.46
CA VAL A 56 4.24 -42.79 -27.42
C VAL A 56 3.80 -42.54 -25.97
N MET A 57 3.75 -43.58 -25.15
CA MET A 57 3.39 -43.46 -23.72
C MET A 57 4.41 -42.60 -22.94
N THR A 58 5.72 -42.80 -23.18
CA THR A 58 6.78 -41.99 -22.54
C THR A 58 6.71 -40.54 -22.98
N LEU A 59 6.45 -40.25 -24.26
CA LEU A 59 6.23 -38.90 -24.78
C LEU A 59 4.99 -38.24 -24.19
N ALA A 60 3.89 -38.98 -24.06
CA ALA A 60 2.67 -38.49 -23.44
C ALA A 60 2.87 -38.14 -21.95
N LEU A 61 3.53 -39.02 -21.20
CA LEU A 61 3.87 -38.79 -19.79
C LEU A 61 4.83 -37.60 -19.62
N SER A 62 5.81 -37.46 -20.50
CA SER A 62 6.74 -36.33 -20.49
C SER A 62 5.98 -35.02 -20.78
N SER A 63 5.13 -35.00 -21.78
CA SER A 63 4.29 -33.85 -22.10
C SER A 63 3.35 -33.44 -20.96
N TYR A 64 2.75 -34.45 -20.29
CA TYR A 64 1.91 -34.20 -19.10
C TYR A 64 2.72 -33.60 -17.95
N LYS A 65 3.90 -34.14 -17.66
CA LYS A 65 4.79 -33.60 -16.63
C LYS A 65 5.19 -32.15 -16.93
N ILE A 66 5.54 -31.83 -18.16
CA ILE A 66 5.89 -30.47 -18.57
C ILE A 66 4.71 -29.50 -18.34
N LYS A 67 3.51 -29.89 -18.78
CA LYS A 67 2.31 -29.06 -18.55
C LYS A 67 1.98 -28.88 -17.07
N ALA A 68 2.14 -29.94 -16.26
CA ALA A 68 1.93 -29.86 -14.81
C ALA A 68 2.96 -28.93 -14.14
N MET A 69 4.22 -29.01 -14.56
CA MET A 69 5.28 -28.10 -14.10
C MET A 69 5.00 -26.64 -14.48
N GLU A 70 4.61 -26.40 -15.71
CA GLU A 70 4.24 -25.07 -16.21
C GLU A 70 3.05 -24.48 -15.43
N ALA A 71 2.02 -25.28 -15.17
CA ALA A 71 0.86 -24.85 -14.38
C ALA A 71 1.24 -24.50 -12.95
N ARG A 72 2.10 -25.29 -12.30
CA ARG A 72 2.58 -25.02 -10.94
C ARG A 72 3.48 -23.78 -10.88
N GLY A 73 4.38 -23.62 -11.87
CA GLY A 73 5.22 -22.44 -11.97
C GLY A 73 4.41 -21.15 -12.17
N ARG A 74 3.37 -21.22 -13.01
CA ARG A 74 2.44 -20.08 -13.17
C ARG A 74 1.69 -19.75 -11.88
N ASN A 75 1.20 -20.76 -11.17
CA ASN A 75 0.52 -20.54 -9.89
C ASN A 75 1.47 -19.90 -8.85
N ALA A 76 2.71 -20.37 -8.76
CA ALA A 76 3.71 -19.77 -7.87
C ALA A 76 3.97 -18.30 -8.23
N PHE A 77 4.08 -17.99 -9.53
CA PHE A 77 4.25 -16.62 -10.01
C PHE A 77 3.05 -15.73 -9.64
N TYR A 78 1.82 -16.19 -9.91
CA TYR A 78 0.63 -15.41 -9.59
C TYR A 78 0.47 -15.16 -8.08
N ASN A 79 0.81 -16.14 -7.25
CA ASN A 79 0.76 -15.96 -5.79
C ASN A 79 1.80 -14.94 -5.30
N ALA A 80 3.00 -14.93 -5.88
CA ALA A 80 3.98 -13.90 -5.59
C ALA A 80 3.54 -12.51 -6.08
N ASP A 81 2.93 -12.41 -7.27
CA ASP A 81 2.40 -11.16 -7.83
C ASP A 81 1.22 -10.61 -7.02
N MET A 82 0.32 -11.49 -6.54
CA MET A 82 -0.75 -11.09 -5.62
C MET A 82 -0.20 -10.52 -4.32
N ALA A 83 0.86 -11.10 -3.75
CA ALA A 83 1.50 -10.55 -2.56
C ALA A 83 2.10 -9.16 -2.81
N VAL A 84 2.69 -8.92 -4.00
CA VAL A 84 3.13 -7.58 -4.42
C VAL A 84 1.97 -6.58 -4.41
N ASP A 85 0.81 -6.97 -4.94
CA ASP A 85 -0.36 -6.10 -5.00
C ASP A 85 -1.00 -5.86 -3.62
N GLU A 86 -1.00 -6.85 -2.72
CA GLU A 86 -1.47 -6.69 -1.34
C GLU A 86 -0.58 -5.72 -0.54
N ILE A 87 0.75 -5.83 -0.67
CA ILE A 87 1.69 -4.88 -0.06
C ILE A 87 1.44 -3.47 -0.62
N TYR A 88 1.31 -3.33 -1.95
CA TYR A 88 1.01 -2.05 -2.57
C TYR A 88 -0.28 -1.44 -2.02
N SER A 89 -1.33 -2.25 -1.88
CA SER A 89 -2.63 -1.80 -1.34
C SER A 89 -2.52 -1.37 0.13
N GLY A 90 -1.79 -2.12 0.96
CA GLY A 90 -1.55 -1.79 2.35
C GLY A 90 -0.77 -0.48 2.53
N LEU A 91 0.34 -0.34 1.80
CA LEU A 91 1.11 0.90 1.79
C LEU A 91 0.28 2.11 1.30
N ALA A 92 -0.57 1.88 0.28
CA ALA A 92 -1.46 2.93 -0.23
C ALA A 92 -2.48 3.35 0.82
N ALA A 93 -3.06 2.40 1.56
CA ALA A 93 -4.04 2.69 2.62
C ALA A 93 -3.41 3.53 3.73
N ASP A 94 -2.22 3.14 4.22
CA ASP A 94 -1.49 3.91 5.24
C ASP A 94 -1.17 5.33 4.71
N ALA A 95 -0.63 5.45 3.50
CA ALA A 95 -0.30 6.75 2.90
C ALA A 95 -1.51 7.68 2.72
N TYR A 96 -2.66 7.14 2.34
CA TYR A 96 -3.90 7.93 2.21
C TYR A 96 -4.46 8.37 3.56
N SER A 97 -4.39 7.51 4.57
CA SER A 97 -4.79 7.87 5.94
C SER A 97 -3.99 9.06 6.45
N GLU A 98 -2.67 8.99 6.29
CA GLU A 98 -1.76 10.04 6.74
C GLU A 98 -1.88 11.34 5.93
N LEU A 99 -2.27 11.24 4.66
CA LEU A 99 -2.57 12.43 3.87
C LEU A 99 -3.78 13.18 4.44
N ALA A 100 -4.84 12.47 4.80
CA ALA A 100 -6.04 13.08 5.40
C ALA A 100 -5.72 13.78 6.72
N GLU A 101 -4.95 13.14 7.62
CA GLU A 101 -4.50 13.76 8.87
C GLU A 101 -3.61 14.99 8.64
N SER A 102 -2.79 14.93 7.60
CA SER A 102 -1.90 16.06 7.25
C SER A 102 -2.67 17.26 6.76
N TYR A 103 -3.76 17.06 6.01
CA TYR A 103 -4.68 18.15 5.64
C TYR A 103 -5.36 18.75 6.86
N ASP A 104 -5.88 17.93 7.77
CA ASP A 104 -6.50 18.41 9.01
C ASP A 104 -5.52 19.23 9.87
N TYR A 105 -4.28 18.77 9.95
CA TYR A 105 -3.22 19.50 10.66
C TYR A 105 -2.94 20.87 10.03
N VAL A 106 -2.79 20.92 8.70
CA VAL A 106 -2.48 22.17 7.99
C VAL A 106 -3.65 23.16 8.09
N ILE A 107 -4.89 22.68 7.89
CA ILE A 107 -6.09 23.52 8.06
C ILE A 107 -6.15 24.12 9.47
N GLY A 108 -5.81 23.33 10.49
CA GLY A 108 -5.75 23.81 11.87
C GLY A 108 -4.62 24.83 12.16
N ASN A 109 -3.63 24.91 11.31
CA ASN A 109 -2.45 25.78 11.44
C ASN A 109 -2.34 26.84 10.33
N LEU A 110 -3.42 27.12 9.63
CA LEU A 110 -3.43 28.16 8.58
C LEU A 110 -3.28 29.58 9.14
N LEU A 111 -3.62 29.78 10.41
CA LEU A 111 -3.54 31.07 11.09
C LEU A 111 -2.32 31.08 11.98
N GLU A 112 -1.43 32.00 11.72
CA GLU A 112 -0.29 32.30 12.59
C GLU A 112 -0.65 33.50 13.49
N VAL A 113 -0.55 33.30 14.81
CA VAL A 113 -0.87 34.32 15.80
C VAL A 113 0.45 34.85 16.36
N ASP A 114 0.78 36.08 16.01
CA ASP A 114 1.93 36.80 16.55
C ASP A 114 1.45 38.02 17.36
N GLY A 115 1.42 37.88 18.67
CA GLY A 115 0.87 38.86 19.59
C GLY A 115 -0.61 39.19 19.32
N ASP A 116 -0.90 40.44 18.97
CA ASP A 116 -2.28 40.89 18.63
C ASP A 116 -2.61 40.74 17.14
N SER A 117 -1.66 40.31 16.31
CA SER A 117 -1.91 40.10 14.88
C SER A 117 -2.12 38.65 14.55
N VAL A 118 -3.16 38.37 13.73
CA VAL A 118 -3.43 37.07 13.16
C VAL A 118 -3.17 37.18 11.68
N THR A 119 -2.17 36.43 11.20
CA THR A 119 -1.84 36.38 9.77
C THR A 119 -2.11 34.99 9.23
N MET A 120 -2.60 34.92 8.00
CA MET A 120 -2.76 33.65 7.30
C MET A 120 -1.45 33.30 6.59
N ILE A 121 -1.01 32.04 6.69
CA ILE A 121 0.13 31.57 5.92
C ILE A 121 -0.20 31.60 4.42
N ASP A 122 0.79 31.92 3.60
CA ASP A 122 0.60 31.94 2.15
C ASP A 122 0.45 30.52 1.57
N ASN A 123 -0.03 30.42 0.34
CA ASN A 123 -0.21 29.15 -0.35
C ASN A 123 1.07 28.31 -0.44
N THR A 124 2.21 28.96 -0.62
CA THR A 124 3.51 28.29 -0.74
C THR A 124 3.92 27.66 0.59
N ALA A 125 3.76 28.43 1.69
CA ALA A 125 4.04 27.95 3.03
C ALA A 125 3.07 26.83 3.43
N ALA A 126 1.77 26.96 3.12
CA ALA A 126 0.77 25.95 3.39
C ALA A 126 1.05 24.64 2.64
N ASN A 127 1.38 24.70 1.37
CA ASN A 127 1.75 23.53 0.57
C ASN A 127 3.04 22.87 1.05
N LYS A 128 4.04 23.67 1.45
CA LYS A 128 5.28 23.15 2.04
C LYS A 128 5.02 22.46 3.38
N LEU A 129 4.18 23.06 4.23
CA LEU A 129 3.77 22.49 5.51
C LEU A 129 3.03 21.18 5.30
N LEU A 130 2.05 21.13 4.37
CA LEU A 130 1.32 19.93 4.02
C LEU A 130 2.26 18.80 3.59
N ARG A 131 3.14 19.08 2.63
CA ARG A 131 4.09 18.09 2.11
C ARG A 131 5.01 17.55 3.21
N ASN A 132 5.58 18.41 4.02
CA ASN A 132 6.47 18.00 5.11
C ASN A 132 5.72 17.18 6.18
N THR A 133 4.51 17.59 6.53
CA THR A 133 3.66 16.85 7.49
C THR A 133 3.27 15.50 6.95
N TYR A 134 2.85 15.43 5.68
CA TYR A 134 2.50 14.19 5.01
C TYR A 134 3.65 13.19 4.99
N PHE A 135 4.83 13.57 4.52
CA PHE A 135 5.96 12.65 4.46
C PHE A 135 6.40 12.19 5.85
N ARG A 136 6.41 13.09 6.85
CA ARG A 136 6.71 12.71 8.23
C ARG A 136 5.72 11.68 8.77
N ASN A 137 4.43 11.91 8.57
CA ASN A 137 3.39 11.03 9.06
C ASN A 137 3.36 9.70 8.29
N ALA A 138 3.43 9.73 6.96
CA ALA A 138 3.51 8.52 6.14
C ALA A 138 4.75 7.67 6.47
N CYS A 139 5.92 8.30 6.65
CA CYS A 139 7.11 7.58 7.10
C CYS A 139 6.94 7.01 8.52
N PHE A 140 6.23 7.70 9.41
CA PHE A 140 5.94 7.16 10.74
C PHE A 140 5.01 5.96 10.67
N ALA A 141 3.94 6.01 9.90
CA ALA A 141 2.98 4.90 9.76
C ALA A 141 3.63 3.64 9.15
N ILE A 142 4.55 3.83 8.19
CA ILE A 142 5.15 2.72 7.45
C ILE A 142 6.44 2.22 8.13
N PHE A 143 7.28 3.11 8.62
CA PHE A 143 8.62 2.78 9.14
C PHE A 143 8.74 2.92 10.66
N GLY A 144 7.75 3.48 11.37
CA GLY A 144 7.87 3.84 12.79
C GLY A 144 8.30 2.67 13.66
N GLU A 145 7.70 1.50 13.48
CA GLU A 145 8.08 0.27 14.20
C GLU A 145 9.52 -0.15 13.92
N SER A 146 10.01 0.10 12.71
CA SER A 146 11.36 -0.28 12.28
C SER A 146 12.48 0.60 12.86
N TYR A 147 12.15 1.63 13.63
CA TYR A 147 13.15 2.47 14.31
C TYR A 147 13.61 1.89 15.64
N GLY A 148 12.94 0.86 16.16
CA GLY A 148 13.32 0.19 17.41
C GLY A 148 13.22 1.10 18.65
N MET A 149 12.44 2.18 18.57
CA MET A 149 12.20 3.15 19.64
C MET A 149 10.78 2.95 20.19
N SER A 150 10.59 3.28 21.49
CA SER A 150 9.29 3.12 22.15
C SER A 150 8.47 4.42 22.23
N ASP A 151 9.11 5.57 22.12
CA ASP A 151 8.44 6.90 22.21
C ASP A 151 8.14 7.42 20.80
N GLU A 152 6.85 7.63 20.53
CA GLU A 152 6.36 8.14 19.24
C GLU A 152 6.97 9.52 18.89
N LYS A 153 7.15 10.40 19.88
CA LYS A 153 7.72 11.74 19.64
C LYS A 153 9.17 11.66 19.20
N ASP A 154 9.94 10.74 19.80
CA ASP A 154 11.33 10.55 19.45
C ASP A 154 11.46 9.95 18.05
N ILE A 155 10.60 8.99 17.69
CA ILE A 155 10.53 8.40 16.35
C ILE A 155 10.18 9.47 15.33
N LYS A 156 9.12 10.25 15.54
CA LYS A 156 8.69 11.33 14.63
C LYS A 156 9.75 12.40 14.46
N LYS A 157 10.46 12.73 15.54
CA LYS A 157 11.59 13.67 15.49
C LYS A 157 12.73 13.10 14.66
N LYS A 158 13.13 11.85 14.91
CA LYS A 158 14.20 11.18 14.17
C LYS A 158 13.92 11.11 12.68
N ILE A 159 12.69 10.73 12.30
CA ILE A 159 12.23 10.73 10.91
C ILE A 159 12.33 12.12 10.30
N ALA A 160 11.88 13.17 11.01
CA ALA A 160 11.95 14.55 10.52
C ALA A 160 13.40 15.01 10.29
N ASP A 161 14.31 14.64 11.19
CA ASP A 161 15.75 14.95 11.08
C ASP A 161 16.36 14.24 9.86
N GLU A 162 16.05 12.97 9.63
CA GLU A 162 16.53 12.20 8.47
C GLU A 162 15.95 12.68 7.15
N LEU A 163 14.66 13.01 7.11
CA LEU A 163 14.01 13.62 5.94
C LEU A 163 14.62 14.99 5.57
N THR A 164 15.10 15.74 6.57
CA THR A 164 15.75 17.04 6.36
C THR A 164 17.20 16.87 5.93
N ALA A 165 17.90 15.88 6.46
CA ALA A 165 19.28 15.56 6.11
C ALA A 165 19.44 14.99 4.69
N GLY A 166 18.41 14.38 4.19
CA GLY A 166 18.08 13.98 2.81
C GLY A 166 19.06 13.08 2.09
N SER A 167 18.86 11.78 2.09
CA SER A 167 19.15 10.80 1.03
C SER A 167 18.60 9.41 1.40
N THR A 168 18.64 9.05 2.68
CA THR A 168 18.18 7.73 3.15
C THR A 168 17.62 7.82 4.56
N LEU A 169 16.65 6.97 4.89
CA LEU A 169 16.20 6.74 6.25
C LEU A 169 17.17 5.72 6.90
N SER A 170 18.26 6.21 7.44
CA SER A 170 19.41 5.41 7.87
C SER A 170 19.17 4.59 9.14
N SER A 171 18.20 4.97 9.95
CA SER A 171 17.89 4.30 11.24
C SER A 171 16.85 3.21 11.11
N VAL A 172 16.30 2.96 9.92
CA VAL A 172 15.32 1.91 9.66
C VAL A 172 15.97 0.54 9.75
N ASN A 173 15.38 -0.35 10.55
CA ASN A 173 15.76 -1.77 10.59
C ASN A 173 15.04 -2.51 9.45
N LEU A 174 15.81 -3.05 8.51
CA LEU A 174 15.27 -3.71 7.32
C LEU A 174 14.49 -4.99 7.64
N THR A 175 14.85 -5.72 8.71
CA THR A 175 14.11 -6.92 9.13
C THR A 175 12.72 -6.56 9.63
N GLU A 176 12.60 -5.55 10.49
CA GLU A 176 11.31 -5.09 10.99
C GLU A 176 10.47 -4.45 9.89
N LEU A 177 11.10 -3.76 8.93
CA LEU A 177 10.41 -3.27 7.74
C LEU A 177 9.87 -4.43 6.89
N SER A 178 10.64 -5.50 6.71
CA SER A 178 10.18 -6.71 6.02
C SER A 178 8.97 -7.34 6.72
N ASP A 179 8.98 -7.38 8.06
CA ASP A 179 7.86 -7.88 8.87
C ASP A 179 6.62 -6.97 8.75
N LYS A 180 6.81 -5.64 8.72
CA LYS A 180 5.72 -4.68 8.46
C LYS A 180 5.12 -4.90 7.08
N LEU A 181 5.92 -5.05 6.03
CA LEU A 181 5.42 -5.34 4.68
C LEU A 181 4.69 -6.69 4.63
N ARG A 182 5.19 -7.69 5.37
CA ARG A 182 4.50 -8.99 5.51
C ARG A 182 3.15 -8.85 6.21
N SER A 183 2.97 -7.88 7.12
CA SER A 183 1.70 -7.67 7.81
C SER A 183 0.55 -7.28 6.87
N TYR A 184 0.84 -6.68 5.72
CA TYR A 184 -0.17 -6.33 4.72
C TYR A 184 -0.69 -7.52 3.93
N ILE A 185 0.03 -8.64 3.93
CA ILE A 185 -0.37 -9.84 3.20
C ILE A 185 -1.43 -10.60 3.97
N SER A 186 -2.46 -11.06 3.26
CA SER A 186 -3.55 -11.87 3.81
C SER A 186 -3.04 -13.16 4.48
N ASP A 187 -3.66 -13.54 5.60
CA ASP A 187 -3.33 -14.76 6.33
C ASP A 187 -3.49 -16.05 5.52
N VAL A 188 -4.27 -16.01 4.45
CA VAL A 188 -4.41 -17.15 3.52
C VAL A 188 -3.08 -17.57 2.91
N TYR A 189 -2.15 -16.63 2.74
CA TYR A 189 -0.81 -16.89 2.20
C TYR A 189 0.27 -17.06 3.27
N LYS A 190 -0.06 -16.78 4.53
CA LYS A 190 0.87 -16.91 5.66
C LYS A 190 0.84 -18.27 6.32
N ASP A 191 -0.16 -19.09 5.99
CA ASP A 191 -0.38 -20.35 6.67
C ASP A 191 0.49 -21.46 6.08
N ALA A 192 1.61 -21.74 6.77
CA ALA A 192 2.45 -22.89 6.49
C ALA A 192 1.70 -24.25 6.59
N SER A 193 0.54 -24.30 7.27
CA SER A 193 -0.32 -25.49 7.32
C SER A 193 -0.96 -25.78 5.95
N GLY A 194 -1.12 -24.76 5.10
CA GLY A 194 -1.56 -24.89 3.71
C GLY A 194 -0.48 -25.38 2.74
N GLY A 195 0.75 -25.58 3.19
CA GLY A 195 1.86 -26.03 2.36
C GLY A 195 2.44 -24.96 1.45
N SER A 196 2.24 -23.68 1.77
CA SER A 196 2.87 -22.55 1.07
C SER A 196 3.38 -21.52 2.07
N GLU A 197 4.44 -20.81 1.68
CA GLU A 197 5.08 -19.76 2.48
C GLU A 197 5.44 -18.58 1.59
N ILE A 198 5.24 -17.36 2.13
CA ILE A 198 5.72 -16.14 1.50
C ILE A 198 6.79 -15.54 2.42
N ASP A 199 7.96 -15.32 1.85
CA ASP A 199 9.05 -14.60 2.48
C ASP A 199 9.26 -13.24 1.82
N ILE A 200 9.51 -12.20 2.65
CA ILE A 200 9.75 -10.84 2.18
C ILE A 200 11.08 -10.38 2.75
N ASN A 201 11.90 -9.85 1.87
CA ASN A 201 13.18 -9.27 2.23
C ASN A 201 13.35 -7.90 1.57
N VAL A 202 13.67 -6.89 2.36
CA VAL A 202 14.03 -5.56 1.87
C VAL A 202 15.53 -5.48 1.78
N GLY A 203 16.06 -5.28 0.57
CA GLY A 203 17.50 -5.33 0.30
C GLY A 203 18.23 -4.02 0.59
N GLN A 204 17.55 -2.87 0.55
CA GLN A 204 18.17 -1.56 0.72
C GLN A 204 17.37 -0.66 1.67
N LEU A 205 18.10 0.27 2.33
CA LEU A 205 17.47 1.32 3.13
C LEU A 205 16.57 2.20 2.26
N PRO A 206 15.42 2.66 2.80
CA PRO A 206 14.52 3.57 2.09
C PRO A 206 15.25 4.85 1.68
N GLN A 207 15.05 5.25 0.43
CA GLN A 207 15.71 6.43 -0.16
C GLN A 207 14.74 7.59 -0.28
N ILE A 208 15.25 8.79 -0.01
CA ILE A 208 14.50 10.04 -0.13
C ILE A 208 14.90 10.70 -1.45
N LEU A 209 13.92 10.99 -2.30
CA LEU A 209 14.11 11.77 -3.51
C LEU A 209 13.72 13.22 -3.26
N MET A 210 14.70 14.11 -3.41
CA MET A 210 14.51 15.56 -3.29
C MET A 210 14.48 16.20 -4.69
N VAL A 211 13.54 17.10 -4.91
CA VAL A 211 13.46 17.93 -6.13
C VAL A 211 13.30 19.38 -5.69
N ASP A 212 14.15 20.26 -6.18
CA ASP A 212 14.15 21.70 -5.86
C ASP A 212 14.14 22.00 -4.35
N GLY A 213 14.83 21.17 -3.57
CA GLY A 213 14.94 21.33 -2.11
C GLY A 213 13.68 20.90 -1.33
N ALA A 214 12.71 20.28 -1.98
CA ALA A 214 11.54 19.68 -1.34
C ALA A 214 11.54 18.15 -1.51
N ILE A 215 10.98 17.44 -0.54
CA ILE A 215 10.81 15.99 -0.62
C ILE A 215 9.79 15.71 -1.73
N ASN A 216 10.18 14.91 -2.72
CA ASN A 216 9.31 14.50 -3.81
C ASN A 216 8.72 13.12 -3.58
N SER A 217 9.56 12.18 -3.14
CA SER A 217 9.11 10.84 -2.80
C SER A 217 10.05 10.14 -1.82
N VAL A 218 9.54 9.05 -1.23
CA VAL A 218 10.32 8.09 -0.45
C VAL A 218 10.19 6.72 -1.13
N ILE A 219 11.31 6.06 -1.39
CA ILE A 219 11.38 4.83 -2.16
C ILE A 219 11.89 3.70 -1.27
N ILE A 220 11.13 2.61 -1.18
CA ILE A 220 11.55 1.34 -0.60
C ILE A 220 12.09 0.50 -1.75
N LYS A 221 13.40 0.21 -1.75
CA LYS A 221 14.07 -0.46 -2.87
C LYS A 221 14.37 -1.92 -2.59
N ASP A 222 14.46 -2.67 -3.70
CA ASP A 222 14.84 -4.09 -3.71
C ASP A 222 14.00 -4.92 -2.75
N VAL A 223 12.67 -4.71 -2.76
CA VAL A 223 11.75 -5.55 -2.02
C VAL A 223 11.60 -6.87 -2.78
N THR A 224 12.17 -7.92 -2.23
CA THR A 224 12.13 -9.26 -2.78
C THR A 224 11.07 -10.08 -2.08
N ILE A 225 10.12 -10.60 -2.86
CA ILE A 225 9.02 -11.42 -2.41
C ILE A 225 9.23 -12.81 -2.99
N THR A 226 9.36 -13.80 -2.12
CA THR A 226 9.56 -15.20 -2.49
C THR A 226 8.34 -16.01 -2.04
N TYR A 227 7.61 -16.57 -3.00
CA TYR A 227 6.57 -17.56 -2.74
C TYR A 227 7.16 -18.95 -2.91
N GLN A 228 7.03 -19.80 -1.90
CA GLN A 228 7.44 -21.20 -1.94
C GLN A 228 6.25 -22.10 -1.64
N ASN A 229 6.05 -23.12 -2.48
CA ASN A 229 5.12 -24.20 -2.18
C ASN A 229 5.89 -25.33 -1.49
N LEU A 230 5.65 -25.54 -0.20
CA LEU A 230 6.37 -26.51 0.64
C LEU A 230 6.08 -27.98 0.25
N ASN A 231 4.99 -28.24 -0.46
CA ASN A 231 4.60 -29.58 -0.93
C ASN A 231 5.22 -29.92 -2.30
N THR A 232 5.75 -28.93 -2.98
CA THR A 232 6.28 -29.10 -4.32
C THR A 232 7.45 -28.16 -4.49
N ASP A 233 8.64 -28.47 -4.57
CA ASP A 233 9.85 -27.64 -4.67
C ASP A 233 9.77 -26.44 -5.66
N TYR A 234 8.55 -25.94 -5.93
CA TYR A 234 8.30 -24.78 -6.78
C TYR A 234 8.32 -23.50 -5.95
N PHE A 235 9.14 -22.56 -6.40
CA PHE A 235 9.17 -21.21 -5.86
C PHE A 235 9.12 -20.18 -6.99
N SER A 236 8.68 -18.99 -6.64
CA SER A 236 8.76 -17.82 -7.51
C SER A 236 9.27 -16.64 -6.68
N GLN A 237 10.16 -15.88 -7.28
CA GLN A 237 10.75 -14.70 -6.65
C GLN A 237 10.50 -13.48 -7.54
N LEU A 238 9.97 -12.42 -6.94
CA LEU A 238 9.76 -11.13 -7.57
C LEU A 238 10.50 -10.06 -6.78
N THR A 239 11.14 -9.15 -7.48
CA THR A 239 11.77 -7.98 -6.87
C THR A 239 11.12 -6.72 -7.44
N THR A 240 10.73 -5.81 -6.56
CA THR A 240 10.06 -4.57 -6.92
C THR A 240 10.48 -3.42 -6.01
N ASP A 241 10.29 -2.19 -6.47
CA ASP A 241 10.44 -0.98 -5.68
C ASP A 241 9.06 -0.38 -5.43
N TYR A 242 8.83 0.13 -4.22
CA TYR A 242 7.62 0.89 -3.87
C TYR A 242 7.99 2.36 -3.66
N GLU A 243 7.29 3.25 -4.33
CA GLU A 243 7.52 4.69 -4.23
C GLU A 243 6.29 5.38 -3.64
N ILE A 244 6.51 6.10 -2.54
CA ILE A 244 5.51 6.93 -1.86
C ILE A 244 5.71 8.35 -2.38
N VAL A 245 4.75 8.86 -3.16
CA VAL A 245 4.80 10.19 -3.76
C VAL A 245 3.74 11.10 -3.19
N PHE A 246 4.04 12.40 -3.13
CA PHE A 246 3.04 13.40 -2.81
C PHE A 246 2.05 13.54 -3.99
N PRO A 247 0.74 13.60 -3.75
CA PRO A 247 -0.24 13.74 -4.82
C PRO A 247 -0.06 15.07 -5.58
N GLU A 248 0.03 15.01 -6.90
CA GLU A 248 0.24 16.21 -7.75
C GLU A 248 -0.88 17.26 -7.62
N LYS A 249 -2.10 16.83 -7.27
CA LYS A 249 -3.30 17.68 -7.13
C LYS A 249 -3.64 18.03 -5.68
N ALA A 250 -2.71 17.84 -4.77
CA ALA A 250 -2.92 18.13 -3.35
C ALA A 250 -2.53 19.58 -2.97
N ASP A 251 -2.52 20.49 -3.93
CA ASP A 251 -2.25 21.91 -3.68
C ASP A 251 -3.36 22.52 -2.84
N ILE A 252 -2.99 23.08 -1.71
CA ILE A 252 -3.88 23.95 -0.94
C ILE A 252 -3.92 25.29 -1.68
N ASN A 253 -5.08 25.63 -2.18
CA ASN A 253 -5.30 26.91 -2.84
C ASN A 253 -6.06 27.82 -1.87
N ILE A 254 -5.31 28.61 -1.10
CA ILE A 254 -5.90 29.64 -0.27
C ILE A 254 -6.21 30.80 -1.19
N VAL A 255 -7.48 30.94 -1.52
CA VAL A 255 -7.94 32.09 -2.32
C VAL A 255 -7.91 33.31 -1.41
N ASP A 256 -6.85 34.08 -1.57
CA ASP A 256 -6.76 35.42 -0.97
C ASP A 256 -7.65 36.39 -1.77
N ASP A 257 -8.92 36.05 -1.85
CA ASP A 257 -9.90 37.00 -2.36
C ASP A 257 -10.33 37.82 -1.14
N ASP A 258 -9.81 39.04 -1.08
CA ASP A 258 -9.98 40.01 0.00
C ASP A 258 -11.45 40.24 0.43
N SER A 259 -12.40 39.56 -0.17
CA SER A 259 -13.78 39.97 -0.01
C SER A 259 -14.72 38.95 0.63
N ASP A 260 -14.62 37.64 0.45
CA ASP A 260 -15.81 36.83 0.79
C ASP A 260 -15.63 35.74 1.85
N ILE A 261 -14.51 34.99 1.91
CA ILE A 261 -14.40 33.87 2.85
C ILE A 261 -14.00 34.35 4.24
N LEU A 262 -13.03 35.26 4.34
CA LEU A 262 -12.65 35.82 5.64
C LEU A 262 -13.72 36.77 6.17
N GLN A 263 -14.46 37.50 5.30
CA GLN A 263 -15.60 38.26 5.74
C GLN A 263 -16.74 37.38 6.26
N SER A 264 -16.95 36.20 5.63
CA SER A 264 -17.92 35.22 6.14
C SER A 264 -17.57 34.72 7.53
N PHE A 265 -16.28 34.57 7.85
CA PHE A 265 -15.84 34.16 9.18
C PHE A 265 -15.79 35.31 10.20
N ARG A 266 -15.67 36.57 9.74
CA ARG A 266 -15.70 37.76 10.62
C ARG A 266 -17.01 37.91 11.41
N ASP A 267 -18.09 37.38 10.84
CA ASP A 267 -19.41 37.44 11.49
C ASP A 267 -19.59 36.34 12.54
N TYR A 268 -18.62 35.41 12.67
CA TYR A 268 -18.64 34.34 13.64
C TYR A 268 -17.66 34.61 14.78
N ALA A 269 -18.17 34.60 15.99
CA ALA A 269 -17.37 34.70 17.21
C ALA A 269 -16.75 33.36 17.58
N ILE A 270 -17.34 32.23 17.14
CA ILE A 270 -16.86 30.88 17.38
C ILE A 270 -16.96 30.09 16.09
N VAL A 271 -15.84 29.51 15.66
CA VAL A 271 -15.74 28.64 14.48
C VAL A 271 -15.09 27.32 14.89
N SER A 272 -15.73 26.21 14.56
CA SER A 272 -15.22 24.87 14.81
C SER A 272 -15.45 23.95 13.62
N ASN A 273 -14.42 23.25 13.17
CA ASN A 273 -14.53 22.20 12.17
C ASN A 273 -15.09 20.88 12.74
N LYS A 274 -15.26 20.81 14.05
CA LYS A 274 -15.83 19.65 14.76
C LYS A 274 -17.10 20.05 15.51
N TYR A 275 -17.39 19.32 16.59
CA TYR A 275 -18.47 19.68 17.51
C TYR A 275 -18.06 20.86 18.41
N ILE A 276 -19.02 21.71 18.72
CA ILE A 276 -18.93 22.66 19.82
C ILE A 276 -19.67 22.06 21.01
N ASN A 277 -18.93 21.70 22.05
CA ASN A 277 -19.51 21.24 23.31
C ASN A 277 -19.47 22.37 24.33
N SER A 278 -20.61 22.73 24.87
CA SER A 278 -20.71 23.82 25.83
C SER A 278 -21.60 23.46 26.99
N MET A 279 -21.35 24.03 28.18
CA MET A 279 -22.10 23.81 29.41
C MET A 279 -22.52 25.12 30.05
N GLY A 280 -23.72 25.15 30.66
CA GLY A 280 -24.20 26.29 31.43
C GLY A 280 -24.75 27.44 30.57
N SER A 281 -24.75 28.67 31.10
CA SER A 281 -25.20 29.86 30.36
C SER A 281 -24.03 30.47 29.58
N ILE A 282 -24.16 30.52 28.26
CA ILE A 282 -23.18 31.12 27.36
C ILE A 282 -23.83 32.25 26.59
N ASN A 283 -23.12 33.36 26.54
CA ASN A 283 -23.50 34.53 25.74
C ASN A 283 -22.40 34.78 24.70
N VAL A 284 -22.74 34.66 23.44
CA VAL A 284 -21.86 34.86 22.32
C VAL A 284 -22.25 36.12 21.57
N ASN A 285 -21.34 37.07 21.42
CA ASN A 285 -21.54 38.24 20.60
C ASN A 285 -20.90 38.00 19.22
N GLY A 286 -21.72 37.70 18.23
CA GLY A 286 -21.35 37.23 16.88
C GLY A 286 -21.94 35.88 16.57
N GLY A 287 -21.69 35.37 15.38
CA GLY A 287 -22.18 34.05 14.94
C GLY A 287 -21.44 32.87 15.55
N ILE A 288 -22.01 31.69 15.41
CA ILE A 288 -21.39 30.41 15.74
C ILE A 288 -21.43 29.51 14.51
N TYR A 289 -20.27 29.01 14.11
CA TYR A 289 -20.16 27.98 13.07
C TYR A 289 -19.59 26.70 13.67
N ALA A 290 -20.27 25.56 13.43
CA ALA A 290 -19.80 24.24 13.84
C ALA A 290 -20.06 23.22 12.73
N ASN A 291 -19.01 22.65 12.12
CA ASN A 291 -19.16 21.72 11.00
C ASN A 291 -19.93 20.46 11.36
N LEU A 292 -19.63 19.81 12.49
CA LEU A 292 -20.26 18.55 12.85
C LEU A 292 -21.48 18.69 13.78
N GLY A 293 -21.63 19.83 14.46
CA GLY A 293 -22.79 20.09 15.32
C GLY A 293 -22.48 20.88 16.58
N ILE A 294 -23.53 21.23 17.30
CA ILE A 294 -23.46 21.96 18.57
C ILE A 294 -24.16 21.13 19.64
N ASN A 295 -23.45 20.83 20.72
CA ASN A 295 -23.99 20.12 21.86
C ASN A 295 -23.88 21.05 23.09
N HIS A 296 -25.02 21.57 23.52
CA HIS A 296 -25.11 22.43 24.68
C HIS A 296 -25.82 21.74 25.84
N GLN A 297 -25.11 21.57 26.95
CA GLN A 297 -25.64 20.99 28.20
C GLN A 297 -25.91 22.07 29.23
N GLY A 298 -27.10 22.06 29.76
CA GLY A 298 -27.43 22.93 30.88
C GLY A 298 -26.85 22.45 32.20
N ALA A 299 -26.64 23.39 33.14
CA ALA A 299 -26.32 23.06 34.52
C ALA A 299 -27.53 22.47 35.23
N SER A 300 -27.33 21.42 36.04
CA SER A 300 -28.42 20.66 36.70
C SER A 300 -29.19 21.42 37.77
N GLU A 301 -28.65 22.54 38.31
CA GLU A 301 -29.18 23.17 39.50
C GLU A 301 -30.20 24.29 39.24
N SER A 302 -30.40 24.74 38.01
CA SER A 302 -31.39 25.80 37.70
C SER A 302 -31.82 25.75 36.23
N PRO A 303 -32.93 25.08 35.92
CA PRO A 303 -33.44 24.92 34.56
C PRO A 303 -33.77 26.26 33.85
N SER A 304 -33.94 27.33 34.60
CA SER A 304 -34.23 28.67 34.05
C SER A 304 -32.99 29.42 33.50
N LEU A 305 -31.78 28.90 33.73
CA LEU A 305 -30.51 29.50 33.30
C LEU A 305 -29.81 28.79 32.15
N LEU A 306 -30.50 27.89 31.49
CA LEU A 306 -30.03 27.22 30.31
C LEU A 306 -30.14 28.14 29.11
N ARG A 307 -29.12 28.89 28.83
CA ARG A 307 -29.18 29.84 27.74
C ARG A 307 -27.90 29.88 26.91
N LEU A 308 -28.00 29.37 25.72
CA LEU A 308 -27.07 29.75 24.65
C LEU A 308 -27.68 31.00 23.98
N THR A 309 -27.11 32.15 24.22
CA THR A 309 -27.53 33.41 23.61
C THR A 309 -26.54 33.82 22.59
N VAL A 310 -26.99 34.01 21.36
CA VAL A 310 -26.16 34.51 20.24
C VAL A 310 -26.70 35.89 19.89
N ASN A 311 -25.87 36.93 20.10
CA ASN A 311 -26.22 38.30 19.82
C ASN A 311 -25.54 38.79 18.55
N GLY A 312 -26.32 39.26 17.58
CA GLY A 312 -25.81 39.88 16.39
C GLY A 312 -25.16 38.93 15.38
N GLY A 313 -25.46 37.62 15.45
CA GLY A 313 -24.93 36.65 14.50
C GLY A 313 -25.85 35.44 14.32
N ASN A 314 -25.49 34.57 13.39
CA ASN A 314 -26.23 33.34 13.07
C ASN A 314 -25.55 32.12 13.67
N ILE A 315 -26.35 31.08 13.94
CA ILE A 315 -25.84 29.74 14.25
C ILE A 315 -25.90 28.92 12.97
N VAL A 316 -24.74 28.45 12.50
CA VAL A 316 -24.63 27.64 11.28
C VAL A 316 -23.96 26.33 11.61
N THR A 317 -24.54 25.23 11.18
CA THR A 317 -23.95 23.88 11.34
C THR A 317 -24.44 22.96 10.24
N ASN A 318 -23.58 22.04 9.81
CA ASN A 318 -23.94 20.92 8.94
C ASN A 318 -24.47 19.71 9.71
N GLY A 319 -24.31 19.71 11.05
CA GLY A 319 -24.78 18.66 11.94
C GLY A 319 -25.97 19.07 12.81
N LEU A 320 -26.23 18.28 13.84
CA LEU A 320 -27.35 18.50 14.76
C LEU A 320 -27.01 19.58 15.80
N ILE A 321 -28.00 20.40 16.13
CA ILE A 321 -27.98 21.24 17.33
C ILE A 321 -28.72 20.47 18.44
N GLN A 322 -27.97 20.00 19.41
CA GLN A 322 -28.52 19.28 20.55
C GLN A 322 -28.48 20.15 21.81
N LEU A 323 -29.65 20.44 22.37
CA LEU A 323 -29.80 21.14 23.60
C LEU A 323 -30.34 20.14 24.66
N SER A 324 -29.54 19.83 25.66
CA SER A 324 -29.92 18.91 26.70
C SER A 324 -29.89 19.54 28.10
N GLN A 325 -30.85 19.21 28.94
CA GLN A 325 -30.75 19.47 30.36
C GLN A 325 -29.71 18.53 30.98
N GLY A 326 -28.82 19.06 31.80
CA GLY A 326 -27.88 18.23 32.55
C GLY A 326 -28.71 17.30 33.45
N ALA A 327 -28.37 16.02 33.48
CA ALA A 327 -28.93 15.07 34.43
C ALA A 327 -28.53 15.50 35.85
N ALA A 328 -29.50 15.50 36.78
CA ALA A 328 -29.27 15.75 38.17
C ALA A 328 -28.46 14.63 38.83
#